data_d8e22dd8755a2600c1b8f2bc8ed34e49
#
_entry.id   d8e22dd8755a2600c1b8f2bc8ed34e49
#
_cell.length_a   1.000
_cell.length_b   1.000
_cell.length_c   1.000
_cell.angle_alpha   90.00
_cell.angle_beta   90.00
_cell.angle_gamma   90.00
#
_symmetry.space_group_name_H-M   'P 1'
#
loop_
_entity.id
_entity.type
_entity.pdbx_description
1 polymer ?
#
loop_
_entity_poly.entity_id
_entity_poly.type
_entity_poly.pdbx_seq_one_letter_code
_entity_poly.pdbx_strand_id
1 'polypeptide(L)'
;MSRDKYSPTVVKRATKSSQEAHLEGVPEEAVIVSSVLEWRLVSEAELALLESPKGTLVSEGTPEWVINRRSISVGMYQVKFVASITIVDQMSHTTLTAFDYGFIWVEKGPVRAIIDGGSSVHWGSVDIVVADGSLSYDADLGPGNRSGLVFSWSCRELVETVPLSDTCFGAFLSDGSKTNVSIDPSRLMTGKIYILGLNVSKDDRSDLAEMKFEVVGGTIPQVTLRCFTDCGQVIAASNKLRVTSECPNAPCNGSQYQWSLTSFNNDTQEWKKVPIFPHMTATEENATNIIFKPNSLISNSKYKLSLVIISKEGWEGYGELEFATAGSPHGGSCKALTVEGIALSTQFVFECFDWQDKNQPLEYEFSSRDEVLSYGRSPKSVPIFLPAGSPNDNYELLIKVTIKNAVGVAVEEAISVKQELVEMSIPLNIVEEFAEIKSKEAIQLKCTKLFICIREWYDVEFSRVRKALDEALAHLNELSGEDAQAAISVGDQRLPTCVIWILPESKRN
;
A
#
# COMPACT_ATOMS: atom_id res chain seq x y z
N MET A 1 -11.99 16.65 2.62
CA MET A 1 -13.07 16.12 3.50
C MET A 1 -14.36 16.87 3.28
N SER A 2 -15.53 16.22 3.50
CA SER A 2 -16.83 16.90 3.45
C SER A 2 -17.01 17.81 4.67
N ARG A 3 -17.47 19.02 4.47
CA ARG A 3 -17.89 19.94 5.56
C ARG A 3 -19.33 19.69 6.04
N ASP A 4 -20.06 18.85 5.33
CA ASP A 4 -21.44 18.50 5.68
C ASP A 4 -21.49 17.24 6.55
N LYS A 5 -22.02 17.37 7.77
CA LYS A 5 -22.21 16.26 8.70
C LYS A 5 -23.16 15.18 8.14
N TYR A 6 -24.10 15.54 7.31
CA TYR A 6 -25.10 14.63 6.75
C TYR A 6 -24.62 13.93 5.47
N SER A 7 -23.46 14.37 4.91
CA SER A 7 -22.79 13.77 3.77
C SER A 7 -21.28 13.63 4.03
N PRO A 8 -20.87 12.87 5.07
CA PRO A 8 -19.47 12.77 5.48
C PRO A 8 -18.64 12.02 4.44
N THR A 9 -17.34 12.24 4.47
CA THR A 9 -16.39 11.42 3.70
C THR A 9 -16.30 10.02 4.32
N VAL A 10 -16.60 8.99 3.53
CA VAL A 10 -16.57 7.61 4.02
C VAL A 10 -15.13 7.07 4.09
N VAL A 11 -14.77 6.53 5.24
CA VAL A 11 -13.48 5.88 5.49
C VAL A 11 -13.71 4.43 5.93
N LYS A 12 -13.17 3.47 5.18
CA LYS A 12 -13.28 2.05 5.55
C LYS A 12 -12.24 1.70 6.61
N ARG A 13 -12.69 1.22 7.78
CA ARG A 13 -11.85 0.88 8.93
C ARG A 13 -10.77 -0.16 8.61
N ALA A 14 -11.07 -1.08 7.72
CA ALA A 14 -10.17 -2.16 7.32
C ALA A 14 -9.07 -1.74 6.32
N THR A 15 -9.11 -0.52 5.80
CA THR A 15 -8.14 -0.02 4.81
C THR A 15 -7.33 1.16 5.37
N LYS A 16 -6.11 1.30 4.90
CA LYS A 16 -5.32 2.52 5.13
C LYS A 16 -5.90 3.64 4.25
N SER A 17 -6.02 4.84 4.81
CA SER A 17 -6.46 6.05 4.09
C SER A 17 -5.66 7.25 4.54
N SER A 18 -5.71 8.35 3.81
CA SER A 18 -5.09 9.62 4.22
C SER A 18 -6.06 10.78 4.00
N GLN A 19 -5.82 11.85 4.75
CA GLN A 19 -6.47 13.14 4.60
C GLN A 19 -5.36 14.19 4.49
N GLU A 20 -5.55 15.17 3.63
CA GLU A 20 -4.57 16.21 3.36
C GLU A 20 -5.19 17.59 3.61
N ALA A 21 -4.41 18.51 4.16
CA ALA A 21 -4.77 19.89 4.38
C ALA A 21 -3.82 20.81 3.60
N HIS A 22 -4.38 21.85 3.02
CA HIS A 22 -3.61 22.89 2.33
C HIS A 22 -3.69 24.19 3.11
N LEU A 23 -2.55 24.87 3.21
CA LEU A 23 -2.44 26.19 3.84
C LEU A 23 -2.52 27.26 2.75
N GLU A 24 -3.54 28.11 2.84
CA GLU A 24 -3.75 29.24 1.94
C GLU A 24 -3.58 30.55 2.69
N GLY A 25 -3.18 31.62 1.99
CA GLY A 25 -3.12 32.97 2.53
C GLY A 25 -1.86 33.27 3.36
N VAL A 26 -0.84 32.41 3.34
CA VAL A 26 0.48 32.77 3.87
C VAL A 26 1.14 33.70 2.84
N PRO A 27 1.59 34.92 3.22
CA PRO A 27 2.27 35.79 2.28
C PRO A 27 3.52 35.14 1.69
N GLU A 28 3.73 35.25 0.38
CA GLU A 28 4.88 34.67 -0.31
C GLU A 28 6.23 35.15 0.22
N GLU A 29 6.26 36.38 0.73
CA GLU A 29 7.47 37.03 1.29
C GLU A 29 7.69 36.73 2.78
N ALA A 30 6.75 36.04 3.44
CA ALA A 30 6.85 35.77 4.88
C ALA A 30 7.86 34.66 5.18
N VAL A 31 8.78 34.92 6.09
CA VAL A 31 9.71 33.92 6.60
C VAL A 31 9.02 33.13 7.72
N ILE A 32 8.67 31.87 7.46
CA ILE A 32 8.13 30.97 8.47
C ILE A 32 9.27 30.48 9.35
N VAL A 33 9.23 30.84 10.64
CA VAL A 33 10.24 30.43 11.63
C VAL A 33 9.86 29.13 12.31
N SER A 34 8.57 28.93 12.57
CA SER A 34 8.06 27.67 13.10
C SER A 34 6.64 27.42 12.62
N SER A 35 6.31 26.14 12.48
CA SER A 35 4.94 25.71 12.19
C SER A 35 4.56 24.55 13.09
N VAL A 36 3.38 24.63 13.70
CA VAL A 36 2.76 23.52 14.41
C VAL A 36 1.51 23.14 13.64
N LEU A 37 1.48 21.94 13.11
CA LEU A 37 0.38 21.39 12.33
C LEU A 37 -0.19 20.21 13.13
N GLU A 38 -1.49 20.25 13.45
CA GLU A 38 -2.13 19.23 14.27
C GLU A 38 -3.40 18.73 13.61
N TRP A 39 -3.53 17.42 13.53
CA TRP A 39 -4.78 16.74 13.22
C TRP A 39 -5.45 16.27 14.50
N ARG A 40 -6.69 16.62 14.69
CA ARG A 40 -7.49 16.27 15.86
C ARG A 40 -8.80 15.60 15.46
N LEU A 41 -9.16 14.57 16.20
CA LEU A 41 -10.37 13.78 16.00
C LEU A 41 -11.33 14.04 17.15
N VAL A 42 -12.55 14.45 16.82
CA VAL A 42 -13.63 14.69 17.78
C VAL A 42 -14.73 13.67 17.52
N SER A 43 -15.06 12.87 18.52
CA SER A 43 -16.14 11.89 18.42
C SER A 43 -17.52 12.57 18.44
N GLU A 44 -18.53 11.88 17.93
CA GLU A 44 -19.92 12.39 17.97
C GLU A 44 -20.41 12.65 19.40
N ALA A 45 -19.97 11.84 20.36
CA ALA A 45 -20.29 12.02 21.77
C ALA A 45 -19.68 13.31 22.34
N GLU A 46 -18.44 13.65 21.97
CA GLU A 46 -17.80 14.91 22.37
C GLU A 46 -18.45 16.12 21.71
N LEU A 47 -18.88 16.00 20.44
CA LEU A 47 -19.63 17.05 19.74
C LEU A 47 -21.00 17.34 20.37
N ALA A 48 -21.62 16.33 20.98
CA ALA A 48 -22.91 16.49 21.65
C ALA A 48 -22.80 17.11 23.05
N LEU A 49 -21.64 16.99 23.71
CA LEU A 49 -21.43 17.38 25.10
C LEU A 49 -20.75 18.76 25.27
N LEU A 50 -19.98 19.21 24.26
CA LEU A 50 -19.13 20.38 24.35
C LEU A 50 -19.39 21.39 23.23
N GLU A 51 -19.52 22.65 23.55
CA GLU A 51 -19.68 23.73 22.54
C GLU A 51 -18.42 23.87 21.65
N SER A 52 -17.24 23.55 22.15
CA SER A 52 -15.97 23.65 21.40
C SER A 52 -14.99 22.55 21.82
N PRO A 53 -15.23 21.30 21.37
CA PRO A 53 -14.37 20.18 21.74
C PRO A 53 -12.97 20.34 21.14
N LYS A 54 -11.92 20.12 21.97
CA LYS A 54 -10.53 20.13 21.51
C LYS A 54 -10.23 18.95 20.58
N GLY A 55 -10.86 17.82 20.82
CA GLY A 55 -10.59 16.55 20.16
C GLY A 55 -9.26 15.92 20.57
N THR A 56 -9.11 14.66 20.24
CA THR A 56 -7.89 13.87 20.48
C THR A 56 -6.88 14.14 19.37
N LEU A 57 -5.63 14.45 19.72
CA LEU A 57 -4.53 14.59 18.78
C LEU A 57 -4.24 13.23 18.12
N VAL A 58 -4.25 13.17 16.79
CA VAL A 58 -4.04 11.93 16.01
C VAL A 58 -2.84 12.00 15.08
N SER A 59 -2.40 13.20 14.70
CA SER A 59 -1.17 13.43 13.94
C SER A 59 -0.66 14.83 14.19
N GLU A 60 0.66 15.02 14.11
CA GLU A 60 1.35 16.29 14.34
C GLU A 60 2.50 16.45 13.35
N GLY A 61 2.80 17.71 12.98
CA GLY A 61 3.96 18.08 12.18
C GLY A 61 3.82 17.92 10.68
N THR A 62 2.72 17.33 10.18
CA THR A 62 2.52 17.11 8.75
C THR A 62 1.15 17.60 8.28
N PRO A 63 1.05 18.16 7.05
CA PRO A 63 -0.24 18.50 6.45
C PRO A 63 -1.04 17.27 6.02
N GLU A 64 -0.42 16.09 5.98
CA GLU A 64 -1.06 14.82 5.69
C GLU A 64 -1.27 14.00 6.96
N TRP A 65 -2.50 13.54 7.18
CA TRP A 65 -2.82 12.58 8.22
C TRP A 65 -3.09 11.20 7.62
N VAL A 66 -2.25 10.24 7.96
CA VAL A 66 -2.38 8.84 7.55
C VAL A 66 -3.22 8.09 8.57
N ILE A 67 -4.38 7.63 8.15
CA ILE A 67 -5.28 6.80 8.94
C ILE A 67 -4.90 5.33 8.74
N ASN A 68 -4.25 4.75 9.72
CA ASN A 68 -3.86 3.34 9.66
C ASN A 68 -5.09 2.42 9.79
N ARG A 69 -4.96 1.20 9.25
CA ARG A 69 -6.00 0.17 9.39
C ARG A 69 -6.36 -0.03 10.85
N ARG A 70 -7.65 -0.01 11.17
CA ARG A 70 -8.21 -0.29 12.53
C ARG A 70 -7.79 0.71 13.62
N SER A 71 -7.18 1.82 13.27
CA SER A 71 -6.75 2.83 14.25
C SER A 71 -7.91 3.64 14.85
N ILE A 72 -9.05 3.73 14.16
CA ILE A 72 -10.22 4.48 14.58
C ILE A 72 -11.41 3.52 14.74
N SER A 73 -12.23 3.74 15.76
CA SER A 73 -13.48 2.99 15.95
C SER A 73 -14.52 3.36 14.89
N VAL A 74 -15.47 2.46 14.65
CA VAL A 74 -16.61 2.74 13.75
C VAL A 74 -17.45 3.89 14.31
N GLY A 75 -17.87 4.81 13.45
CA GLY A 75 -18.71 5.92 13.85
C GLY A 75 -18.43 7.21 13.08
N MET A 76 -19.18 8.25 13.46
CA MET A 76 -19.03 9.59 12.95
C MET A 76 -17.98 10.37 13.74
N TYR A 77 -17.12 11.09 13.03
CA TYR A 77 -16.12 11.95 13.64
C TYR A 77 -16.04 13.28 12.89
N GLN A 78 -15.84 14.35 13.65
CA GLN A 78 -15.31 15.58 13.09
C GLN A 78 -13.78 15.53 13.13
N VAL A 79 -13.17 15.76 12.00
CA VAL A 79 -11.72 15.89 11.86
C VAL A 79 -11.40 17.37 11.82
N LYS A 80 -10.55 17.83 12.72
CA LYS A 80 -10.11 19.22 12.80
C LYS A 80 -8.61 19.29 12.47
N PHE A 81 -8.26 20.13 11.52
CA PHE A 81 -6.89 20.50 11.25
C PHE A 81 -6.60 21.87 11.85
N VAL A 82 -5.53 21.99 12.62
CA VAL A 82 -5.10 23.24 13.25
C VAL A 82 -3.69 23.53 12.79
N ALA A 83 -3.48 24.72 12.25
CA ALA A 83 -2.17 25.20 11.86
C ALA A 83 -1.83 26.46 12.67
N SER A 84 -0.70 26.44 13.37
CA SER A 84 -0.14 27.61 14.04
C SER A 84 1.23 27.89 13.41
N ILE A 85 1.33 29.02 12.71
CA ILE A 85 2.52 29.41 11.95
C ILE A 85 3.07 30.69 12.57
N THR A 86 4.34 30.68 12.96
CA THR A 86 5.04 31.87 13.41
C THR A 86 5.84 32.43 12.22
N ILE A 87 5.51 33.64 11.84
CA ILE A 87 6.18 34.39 10.80
C ILE A 87 7.00 35.54 11.40
N VAL A 88 8.12 35.84 10.75
CA VAL A 88 8.95 37.02 11.08
C VAL A 88 8.79 38.03 9.98
N ASP A 89 8.40 39.23 10.37
CA ASP A 89 8.46 40.43 9.55
C ASP A 89 9.43 41.40 10.22
N GLN A 90 10.30 42.02 9.47
CA GLN A 90 11.43 42.91 9.76
C GLN A 90 11.72 43.29 11.25
N MET A 91 10.73 43.29 12.15
CA MET A 91 10.89 43.65 13.57
C MET A 91 9.96 42.88 14.55
N SER A 92 9.10 41.95 14.08
CA SER A 92 8.17 41.28 14.96
C SER A 92 7.99 39.79 14.64
N HIS A 93 7.82 38.99 15.67
CA HIS A 93 7.35 37.60 15.56
C HIS A 93 5.82 37.61 15.72
N THR A 94 5.12 37.17 14.70
CA THR A 94 3.65 37.06 14.74
C THR A 94 3.25 35.59 14.58
N THR A 95 2.49 35.07 15.53
CA THR A 95 1.92 33.72 15.40
C THR A 95 0.49 33.81 14.89
N LEU A 96 0.28 33.22 13.73
CA LEU A 96 -1.05 33.08 13.11
C LEU A 96 -1.56 31.67 13.37
N THR A 97 -2.79 31.56 13.88
CA THR A 97 -3.44 30.27 14.07
C THR A 97 -4.71 30.22 13.24
N ALA A 98 -4.82 29.19 12.44
CA ALA A 98 -6.01 28.90 11.64
C ALA A 98 -6.45 27.45 11.89
N PHE A 99 -7.71 27.17 11.65
CA PHE A 99 -8.23 25.82 11.67
C PHE A 99 -9.31 25.62 10.61
N ASP A 100 -9.40 24.40 10.14
CA ASP A 100 -10.52 23.94 9.31
C ASP A 100 -11.00 22.57 9.81
N TYR A 101 -12.22 22.19 9.42
CA TYR A 101 -12.77 20.91 9.83
C TYR A 101 -13.57 20.26 8.71
N GLY A 102 -13.71 18.95 8.81
CA GLY A 102 -14.60 18.17 7.98
C GLY A 102 -15.13 16.97 8.76
N PHE A 103 -16.01 16.20 8.15
CA PHE A 103 -16.62 15.03 8.76
C PHE A 103 -16.22 13.78 8.02
N ILE A 104 -15.91 12.72 8.78
CA ILE A 104 -15.69 11.38 8.28
C ILE A 104 -16.65 10.41 8.94
N TRP A 105 -17.12 9.44 8.16
CA TRP A 105 -17.83 8.27 8.65
C TRP A 105 -16.90 7.05 8.51
N VAL A 106 -16.54 6.44 9.64
CA VAL A 106 -15.72 5.24 9.67
C VAL A 106 -16.65 4.03 9.61
N GLU A 107 -16.63 3.33 8.48
CA GLU A 107 -17.44 2.14 8.23
C GLU A 107 -16.75 0.87 8.73
N LYS A 108 -17.58 -0.13 9.10
CA LYS A 108 -17.11 -1.50 9.34
C LYS A 108 -16.47 -2.06 8.07
N GLY A 109 -15.36 -2.79 8.23
CA GLY A 109 -14.76 -3.59 7.17
C GLY A 109 -15.64 -4.79 6.79
N PRO A 110 -15.38 -5.44 5.64
CA PRO A 110 -16.13 -6.62 5.23
C PRO A 110 -15.80 -7.84 6.08
N VAL A 111 -16.76 -8.72 6.25
CA VAL A 111 -16.55 -10.14 6.59
C VAL A 111 -16.13 -10.85 5.31
N ARG A 112 -15.27 -11.86 5.41
CA ARG A 112 -14.84 -12.70 4.27
C ARG A 112 -15.02 -14.17 4.61
N ALA A 113 -15.80 -14.85 3.78
CA ALA A 113 -15.94 -16.29 3.79
C ALA A 113 -14.86 -16.91 2.88
N ILE A 114 -14.20 -17.95 3.35
CA ILE A 114 -13.17 -18.69 2.59
C ILE A 114 -13.33 -20.17 2.89
N ILE A 115 -13.49 -20.96 1.85
CA ILE A 115 -13.40 -22.43 1.91
C ILE A 115 -12.00 -22.79 1.46
N ASP A 116 -11.23 -23.46 2.32
CA ASP A 116 -9.90 -23.92 2.00
C ASP A 116 -9.93 -25.09 1.01
N GLY A 117 -8.99 -25.13 0.07
CA GLY A 117 -8.82 -26.26 -0.82
C GLY A 117 -9.00 -25.98 -2.32
N GLY A 118 -9.41 -24.79 -2.69
CA GLY A 118 -9.59 -24.40 -4.09
C GLY A 118 -11.03 -24.08 -4.46
N SER A 119 -11.27 -23.90 -5.76
CA SER A 119 -12.59 -23.52 -6.32
C SER A 119 -13.39 -24.72 -6.81
N SER A 120 -12.71 -25.83 -7.16
CA SER A 120 -13.32 -27.09 -7.60
C SER A 120 -12.42 -28.27 -7.27
N VAL A 121 -13.01 -29.37 -6.78
CA VAL A 121 -12.31 -30.57 -6.33
C VAL A 121 -13.08 -31.85 -6.69
N HIS A 122 -12.36 -33.00 -6.76
CA HIS A 122 -12.98 -34.31 -6.75
C HIS A 122 -12.86 -34.95 -5.37
N TRP A 123 -13.93 -35.57 -4.89
CA TRP A 123 -13.99 -36.35 -3.64
C TRP A 123 -14.32 -37.82 -3.91
N GLY A 124 -13.52 -38.72 -3.38
CA GLY A 124 -13.82 -40.14 -3.44
C GLY A 124 -15.04 -40.48 -2.61
N SER A 125 -15.86 -41.41 -3.11
CA SER A 125 -17.09 -41.80 -2.43
C SER A 125 -16.89 -42.62 -1.14
N VAL A 126 -15.64 -43.00 -0.84
CA VAL A 126 -15.34 -43.87 0.32
C VAL A 126 -14.78 -43.08 1.50
N ASP A 127 -14.04 -42.04 1.25
CA ASP A 127 -13.30 -41.31 2.27
C ASP A 127 -14.11 -40.13 2.81
N ILE A 128 -14.16 -39.98 4.15
CA ILE A 128 -14.74 -38.80 4.79
C ILE A 128 -13.84 -37.60 4.50
N VAL A 129 -14.45 -36.50 4.06
CA VAL A 129 -13.79 -35.26 3.75
C VAL A 129 -14.09 -34.20 4.80
N VAL A 130 -13.11 -33.38 5.15
CA VAL A 130 -13.31 -32.23 6.03
C VAL A 130 -13.16 -30.97 5.20
N ALA A 131 -14.24 -30.21 5.04
CA ALA A 131 -14.21 -28.89 4.46
C ALA A 131 -13.87 -27.87 5.55
N ASP A 132 -12.91 -27.02 5.29
CA ASP A 132 -12.35 -26.06 6.26
C ASP A 132 -12.66 -24.61 5.88
N GLY A 133 -13.41 -23.93 6.75
CA GLY A 133 -13.73 -22.51 6.67
C GLY A 133 -12.87 -21.63 7.60
N SER A 134 -11.85 -22.21 8.22
CA SER A 134 -11.06 -21.53 9.26
C SER A 134 -10.23 -20.34 8.77
N LEU A 135 -10.08 -20.17 7.47
CA LEU A 135 -9.41 -19.00 6.86
C LEU A 135 -10.34 -17.77 6.74
N SER A 136 -11.64 -17.95 7.01
CA SER A 136 -12.60 -16.84 7.02
C SER A 136 -12.27 -15.84 8.12
N TYR A 137 -12.50 -14.55 7.85
CA TYR A 137 -12.12 -13.49 8.78
C TYR A 137 -13.03 -12.26 8.71
N ASP A 138 -13.00 -11.46 9.76
CA ASP A 138 -13.53 -10.10 9.80
C ASP A 138 -12.37 -9.13 9.59
N ALA A 139 -12.44 -8.29 8.55
CA ALA A 139 -11.39 -7.33 8.23
C ALA A 139 -11.13 -6.28 9.34
N ASP A 140 -12.11 -6.08 10.24
CA ASP A 140 -11.99 -5.20 11.39
C ASP A 140 -11.23 -5.83 12.57
N LEU A 141 -11.00 -7.12 12.53
CA LEU A 141 -10.26 -7.86 13.56
C LEU A 141 -8.82 -8.09 13.13
N GLY A 142 -7.95 -8.37 14.09
CA GLY A 142 -6.58 -8.79 13.82
C GLY A 142 -6.52 -10.17 13.15
N PRO A 143 -5.40 -10.51 12.48
CA PRO A 143 -5.21 -11.83 11.88
C PRO A 143 -5.48 -12.95 12.88
N GLY A 144 -6.23 -13.98 12.45
CA GLY A 144 -6.58 -15.14 13.27
C GLY A 144 -7.68 -14.91 14.32
N ASN A 145 -8.14 -13.68 14.53
CA ASN A 145 -9.25 -13.41 15.45
C ASN A 145 -10.59 -13.59 14.72
N ARG A 146 -11.38 -14.58 15.16
CA ARG A 146 -12.69 -14.95 14.61
C ARG A 146 -13.85 -14.65 15.56
N SER A 147 -13.60 -13.82 16.58
CA SER A 147 -14.59 -13.50 17.60
C SER A 147 -15.90 -12.98 17.01
N GLY A 148 -17.00 -13.64 17.33
CA GLY A 148 -18.34 -13.26 16.88
C GLY A 148 -18.67 -13.61 15.44
N LEU A 149 -17.83 -14.34 14.71
CA LEU A 149 -18.20 -14.91 13.41
C LEU A 149 -19.15 -16.11 13.63
N VAL A 150 -20.20 -16.13 12.84
CA VAL A 150 -21.16 -17.23 12.76
C VAL A 150 -20.99 -17.91 11.40
N PHE A 151 -20.85 -19.22 11.42
CA PHE A 151 -20.65 -20.05 10.22
C PHE A 151 -21.95 -20.80 9.92
N SER A 152 -22.25 -20.95 8.64
CA SER A 152 -23.38 -21.76 8.17
C SER A 152 -23.02 -22.45 6.86
N TRP A 153 -22.87 -23.77 6.93
CA TRP A 153 -22.60 -24.61 5.76
C TRP A 153 -23.90 -25.09 5.13
N SER A 154 -23.89 -25.18 3.83
CA SER A 154 -25.00 -25.71 3.02
C SER A 154 -24.45 -26.35 1.75
N CYS A 155 -25.22 -27.20 1.09
CA CYS A 155 -24.86 -27.60 -0.26
C CYS A 155 -26.08 -27.73 -1.17
N ARG A 156 -25.83 -27.67 -2.48
CA ARG A 156 -26.83 -27.91 -3.53
C ARG A 156 -26.23 -28.72 -4.66
N GLU A 157 -27.03 -29.48 -5.36
CA GLU A 157 -26.62 -30.06 -6.65
C GLU A 157 -26.48 -28.92 -7.67
N LEU A 158 -25.55 -29.02 -8.63
CA LEU A 158 -25.31 -27.99 -9.65
C LEU A 158 -26.55 -27.76 -10.57
N VAL A 159 -27.52 -28.66 -10.54
CA VAL A 159 -28.78 -28.52 -11.29
C VAL A 159 -29.69 -27.51 -10.57
N GLU A 160 -30.07 -26.44 -11.23
CA GLU A 160 -30.82 -25.29 -10.67
C GLU A 160 -32.19 -25.65 -10.05
N THR A 161 -32.74 -26.82 -10.39
CA THR A 161 -34.06 -27.29 -9.90
C THR A 161 -34.02 -27.90 -8.51
N VAL A 162 -32.82 -28.17 -7.95
CA VAL A 162 -32.68 -28.81 -6.65
C VAL A 162 -32.45 -27.71 -5.59
N PRO A 163 -33.28 -27.72 -4.50
CA PRO A 163 -33.16 -26.71 -3.45
C PRO A 163 -31.87 -26.85 -2.64
N LEU A 164 -31.48 -25.74 -1.99
CA LEU A 164 -30.38 -25.71 -1.05
C LEU A 164 -30.65 -26.65 0.13
N SER A 165 -29.63 -27.40 0.53
CA SER A 165 -29.70 -28.34 1.67
C SER A 165 -28.71 -27.95 2.76
N ASP A 166 -29.19 -27.69 3.97
CA ASP A 166 -28.39 -27.37 5.16
C ASP A 166 -27.68 -28.60 5.73
N THR A 167 -28.09 -29.79 5.31
CA THR A 167 -27.48 -31.06 5.73
C THR A 167 -26.72 -31.75 4.61
N CYS A 168 -26.58 -31.08 3.45
CA CYS A 168 -26.01 -31.66 2.25
C CYS A 168 -26.65 -33.05 1.93
N PHE A 169 -27.96 -33.09 1.84
CA PHE A 169 -28.75 -34.33 1.61
C PHE A 169 -28.43 -35.44 2.62
N GLY A 170 -28.07 -35.07 3.86
CA GLY A 170 -27.69 -35.99 4.92
C GLY A 170 -26.21 -36.41 4.90
N ALA A 171 -25.39 -35.84 4.03
CA ALA A 171 -23.96 -36.16 3.99
C ALA A 171 -23.15 -35.45 5.08
N PHE A 172 -23.65 -34.37 5.69
CA PHE A 172 -22.95 -33.72 6.81
C PHE A 172 -22.94 -34.62 8.04
N LEU A 173 -21.77 -34.97 8.56
CA LEU A 173 -21.56 -35.75 9.76
C LEU A 173 -21.41 -34.89 11.01
N SER A 174 -21.17 -33.60 10.86
CA SER A 174 -21.01 -32.63 11.92
C SER A 174 -21.98 -31.47 11.74
N ASP A 175 -22.16 -30.70 12.82
CA ASP A 175 -23.00 -29.52 12.79
C ASP A 175 -22.41 -28.47 11.81
N GLY A 176 -23.22 -28.05 10.86
CA GLY A 176 -22.89 -27.04 9.85
C GLY A 176 -22.70 -25.62 10.41
N SER A 177 -22.86 -25.42 11.71
CA SER A 177 -22.56 -24.11 12.37
C SER A 177 -21.12 -23.95 12.82
N LYS A 178 -20.26 -24.96 12.62
CA LYS A 178 -18.84 -24.91 12.98
C LYS A 178 -17.99 -24.37 11.85
N THR A 179 -16.75 -23.98 12.19
CA THR A 179 -15.74 -23.56 11.20
C THR A 179 -15.43 -24.64 10.17
N ASN A 180 -15.51 -25.91 10.58
CA ASN A 180 -15.23 -27.07 9.73
C ASN A 180 -16.43 -27.98 9.70
N VAL A 181 -16.71 -28.58 8.56
CA VAL A 181 -17.76 -29.59 8.42
C VAL A 181 -17.20 -30.89 7.86
N SER A 182 -17.51 -32.01 8.50
CA SER A 182 -17.18 -33.36 8.01
C SER A 182 -18.29 -33.86 7.10
N ILE A 183 -17.93 -34.35 5.92
CA ILE A 183 -18.83 -34.76 4.85
C ILE A 183 -18.54 -36.21 4.50
N ASP A 184 -19.61 -37.02 4.41
CA ASP A 184 -19.56 -38.39 3.94
C ASP A 184 -20.04 -38.45 2.48
N PRO A 185 -19.16 -38.46 1.48
CA PRO A 185 -19.56 -38.47 0.08
C PRO A 185 -20.29 -39.76 -0.35
N SER A 186 -20.21 -40.85 0.43
CA SER A 186 -20.96 -42.10 0.15
C SER A 186 -22.48 -41.91 0.16
N ARG A 187 -22.94 -40.87 0.82
CA ARG A 187 -24.39 -40.53 0.91
C ARG A 187 -24.87 -39.67 -0.27
N LEU A 188 -23.95 -39.27 -1.15
CA LEU A 188 -24.21 -38.49 -2.33
C LEU A 188 -24.12 -39.36 -3.59
N MET A 189 -24.70 -38.88 -4.69
CA MET A 189 -24.68 -39.64 -5.95
C MET A 189 -23.34 -39.46 -6.67
N THR A 190 -22.72 -40.61 -6.98
CA THR A 190 -21.49 -40.64 -7.78
C THR A 190 -21.72 -40.08 -9.20
N GLY A 191 -20.75 -39.34 -9.72
CA GLY A 191 -20.82 -38.66 -11.03
C GLY A 191 -21.67 -37.40 -11.05
N LYS A 192 -22.12 -36.91 -9.88
CA LYS A 192 -22.82 -35.64 -9.74
C LYS A 192 -21.91 -34.58 -9.18
N ILE A 193 -22.19 -33.36 -9.65
CA ILE A 193 -21.47 -32.16 -9.19
C ILE A 193 -22.37 -31.41 -8.20
N TYR A 194 -21.78 -31.09 -7.07
CA TYR A 194 -22.41 -30.33 -6.00
C TYR A 194 -21.66 -28.98 -5.79
N ILE A 195 -22.37 -28.03 -5.22
CA ILE A 195 -21.80 -26.75 -4.76
C ILE A 195 -21.91 -26.73 -3.25
N LEU A 196 -20.76 -26.72 -2.57
CA LEU A 196 -20.65 -26.49 -1.15
C LEU A 196 -20.61 -24.99 -0.90
N GLY A 197 -21.52 -24.48 -0.08
CA GLY A 197 -21.59 -23.09 0.32
C GLY A 197 -21.22 -22.90 1.78
N LEU A 198 -20.44 -21.87 2.06
CA LEU A 198 -20.14 -21.38 3.40
C LEU A 198 -20.58 -19.94 3.52
N ASN A 199 -21.63 -19.69 4.28
CA ASN A 199 -22.00 -18.33 4.68
C ASN A 199 -21.35 -17.99 6.02
N VAL A 200 -20.61 -16.88 6.06
CA VAL A 200 -20.00 -16.36 7.29
C VAL A 200 -20.60 -15.00 7.56
N SER A 201 -21.16 -14.84 8.76
CA SER A 201 -21.82 -13.60 9.13
C SER A 201 -21.34 -13.06 10.48
N LYS A 202 -21.47 -11.76 10.66
CA LYS A 202 -21.27 -11.05 11.91
C LYS A 202 -22.03 -9.74 11.90
N ASP A 203 -22.79 -9.48 12.95
CA ASP A 203 -23.71 -8.34 13.03
C ASP A 203 -24.67 -8.32 11.81
N ASP A 204 -24.61 -7.24 11.03
CA ASP A 204 -25.38 -7.01 9.79
C ASP A 204 -24.59 -7.35 8.51
N ARG A 205 -23.37 -7.89 8.64
CA ARG A 205 -22.48 -8.22 7.52
C ARG A 205 -22.42 -9.71 7.29
N SER A 206 -22.38 -10.12 6.03
CA SER A 206 -22.18 -11.52 5.65
C SER A 206 -21.41 -11.61 4.34
N ASP A 207 -20.79 -12.76 4.13
CA ASP A 207 -20.14 -13.13 2.88
C ASP A 207 -20.36 -14.61 2.61
N LEU A 208 -20.45 -15.00 1.33
CA LEU A 208 -20.68 -16.35 0.88
C LEU A 208 -19.50 -16.83 0.03
N ALA A 209 -18.88 -17.94 0.43
CA ALA A 209 -17.93 -18.67 -0.40
C ALA A 209 -18.59 -19.93 -0.96
N GLU A 210 -18.27 -20.27 -2.20
CA GLU A 210 -18.74 -21.49 -2.85
C GLU A 210 -17.55 -22.28 -3.42
N MET A 211 -17.61 -23.60 -3.28
CA MET A 211 -16.69 -24.56 -3.86
C MET A 211 -17.47 -25.65 -4.59
N LYS A 212 -17.07 -25.97 -5.81
CA LYS A 212 -17.64 -27.11 -6.58
C LYS A 212 -16.94 -28.39 -6.18
N PHE A 213 -17.68 -29.47 -6.04
CA PHE A 213 -17.10 -30.79 -5.91
C PHE A 213 -17.86 -31.84 -6.69
N GLU A 214 -17.12 -32.76 -7.28
CA GLU A 214 -17.67 -33.95 -7.95
C GLU A 214 -17.42 -35.18 -7.07
N VAL A 215 -18.43 -36.02 -6.92
CA VAL A 215 -18.29 -37.31 -6.20
C VAL A 215 -17.86 -38.39 -7.19
N VAL A 216 -16.66 -38.93 -6.99
CA VAL A 216 -16.07 -39.97 -7.84
C VAL A 216 -16.06 -41.31 -7.09
N GLY A 217 -16.33 -42.40 -7.78
CA GLY A 217 -16.35 -43.71 -7.16
C GLY A 217 -14.99 -44.16 -6.65
N GLY A 218 -14.97 -44.76 -5.45
CA GLY A 218 -13.76 -45.31 -4.84
C GLY A 218 -12.96 -44.35 -3.98
N THR A 219 -11.74 -44.76 -3.60
CA THR A 219 -10.77 -43.96 -2.86
C THR A 219 -9.81 -43.31 -3.87
N ILE A 220 -9.79 -41.99 -3.94
CA ILE A 220 -8.95 -41.21 -4.82
C ILE A 220 -8.01 -40.26 -4.03
N PRO A 221 -6.89 -39.78 -4.60
CA PRO A 221 -6.09 -38.72 -3.99
C PRO A 221 -6.96 -37.48 -3.71
N GLN A 222 -7.01 -37.06 -2.45
CA GLN A 222 -7.70 -35.80 -2.09
C GLN A 222 -6.75 -34.65 -2.35
N VAL A 223 -7.10 -33.76 -3.28
CA VAL A 223 -6.28 -32.62 -3.67
C VAL A 223 -6.79 -31.37 -2.99
N THR A 224 -5.92 -30.73 -2.22
CA THR A 224 -6.16 -29.43 -1.60
C THR A 224 -5.17 -28.43 -2.16
N LEU A 225 -5.65 -27.38 -2.81
CA LEU A 225 -4.79 -26.31 -3.35
C LEU A 225 -4.83 -25.11 -2.41
N ARG A 226 -3.65 -24.67 -1.99
CA ARG A 226 -3.49 -23.47 -1.17
C ARG A 226 -2.57 -22.47 -1.84
N CYS A 227 -3.03 -21.26 -1.87
CA CYS A 227 -2.20 -20.15 -2.32
C CYS A 227 -1.58 -19.45 -1.11
N PHE A 228 -0.27 -19.16 -1.13
CA PHE A 228 0.50 -18.72 0.05
C PHE A 228 0.75 -17.21 0.12
N THR A 229 0.65 -16.49 -0.99
CA THR A 229 0.92 -15.05 -1.04
C THR A 229 -0.11 -14.35 -1.89
N ASP A 230 -0.67 -13.26 -1.36
CA ASP A 230 -1.57 -12.32 -2.05
C ASP A 230 -2.78 -12.96 -2.75
N CYS A 231 -3.27 -14.05 -2.19
CA CYS A 231 -4.31 -14.87 -2.75
C CYS A 231 -5.71 -14.34 -2.46
N GLY A 232 -5.91 -13.08 -2.80
CA GLY A 232 -7.26 -12.58 -3.05
C GLY A 232 -7.83 -13.18 -4.35
N GLN A 233 -9.06 -12.91 -4.63
CA GLN A 233 -9.66 -13.25 -5.92
C GLN A 233 -8.93 -12.57 -7.10
N VAL A 234 -8.15 -11.53 -6.83
CA VAL A 234 -7.38 -10.75 -7.79
C VAL A 234 -5.96 -10.59 -7.29
N ILE A 235 -4.98 -10.92 -8.12
CA ILE A 235 -3.54 -10.87 -7.84
C ILE A 235 -2.81 -9.93 -8.80
N ALA A 236 -1.69 -9.36 -8.38
CA ALA A 236 -0.81 -8.61 -9.27
C ALA A 236 0.04 -9.57 -10.11
N ALA A 237 -0.04 -9.49 -11.43
CA ALA A 237 0.80 -10.30 -12.34
C ALA A 237 2.31 -10.00 -12.18
N SER A 238 2.65 -8.81 -11.68
CA SER A 238 4.02 -8.41 -11.34
C SER A 238 4.58 -9.12 -10.11
N ASN A 239 3.73 -9.76 -9.31
CA ASN A 239 4.14 -10.49 -8.13
C ASN A 239 4.36 -11.98 -8.43
N LYS A 240 5.15 -12.62 -7.56
CA LYS A 240 5.36 -14.05 -7.60
C LYS A 240 4.14 -14.77 -7.03
N LEU A 241 3.51 -15.66 -7.80
CA LEU A 241 2.39 -16.47 -7.33
C LEU A 241 2.90 -17.85 -6.89
N ARG A 242 2.65 -18.23 -5.65
CA ARG A 242 2.97 -19.56 -5.12
C ARG A 242 1.71 -20.30 -4.74
N VAL A 243 1.48 -21.44 -5.39
CA VAL A 243 0.41 -22.39 -5.05
C VAL A 243 1.03 -23.69 -4.57
N THR A 244 0.60 -24.15 -3.40
CA THR A 244 1.01 -25.43 -2.83
C THR A 244 -0.13 -26.42 -2.93
N SER A 245 0.20 -27.69 -3.15
CA SER A 245 -0.78 -28.76 -3.03
C SER A 245 -0.53 -29.59 -1.78
N GLU A 246 -1.61 -30.01 -1.14
CA GLU A 246 -1.63 -30.98 -0.08
C GLU A 246 -2.48 -32.18 -0.50
N CYS A 247 -2.09 -33.35 -0.09
CA CYS A 247 -2.84 -34.56 -0.28
C CYS A 247 -2.85 -35.34 1.05
N PRO A 248 -3.88 -35.11 1.88
CA PRO A 248 -3.91 -35.63 3.26
C PRO A 248 -4.16 -37.14 3.37
N ASN A 249 -4.62 -37.80 2.31
CA ASN A 249 -4.89 -39.22 2.33
C ASN A 249 -3.80 -40.10 1.74
N ALA A 250 -3.76 -41.38 2.06
CA ALA A 250 -2.70 -42.32 1.78
C ALA A 250 -2.30 -42.54 0.30
N PRO A 251 -3.18 -42.35 -0.74
CA PRO A 251 -2.81 -42.63 -2.13
C PRO A 251 -1.73 -41.74 -2.73
N CYS A 252 -1.26 -40.71 -2.03
CA CYS A 252 -0.36 -39.70 -2.62
C CYS A 252 1.13 -40.05 -2.62
N ASN A 253 1.54 -41.11 -1.91
CA ASN A 253 2.95 -41.52 -1.88
C ASN A 253 3.43 -42.06 -3.23
N GLY A 254 4.36 -41.33 -3.87
CA GLY A 254 4.93 -41.68 -5.17
C GLY A 254 3.98 -41.47 -6.35
N SER A 255 2.98 -40.63 -6.18
CA SER A 255 2.07 -40.17 -7.22
C SER A 255 2.73 -39.22 -8.21
N GLN A 256 2.15 -39.11 -9.39
CA GLN A 256 2.54 -38.13 -10.40
C GLN A 256 1.66 -36.88 -10.27
N TYR A 257 2.28 -35.71 -10.40
CA TYR A 257 1.62 -34.42 -10.33
C TYR A 257 1.58 -33.80 -11.72
N GLN A 258 0.41 -33.39 -12.18
CA GLN A 258 0.23 -32.77 -13.50
C GLN A 258 -0.51 -31.46 -13.36
N TRP A 259 0.21 -30.37 -13.48
CA TRP A 259 -0.35 -29.01 -13.47
C TRP A 259 -0.85 -28.62 -14.86
N SER A 260 -1.96 -27.93 -14.90
CA SER A 260 -2.46 -27.30 -16.12
C SER A 260 -3.03 -25.92 -15.84
N LEU A 261 -2.89 -25.01 -16.80
CA LEU A 261 -3.37 -23.64 -16.70
C LEU A 261 -4.34 -23.38 -17.86
N THR A 262 -5.47 -22.76 -17.57
CA THR A 262 -6.39 -22.23 -18.59
C THR A 262 -6.64 -20.75 -18.34
N SER A 263 -6.85 -19.98 -19.37
CA SER A 263 -7.25 -18.57 -19.31
C SER A 263 -8.61 -18.37 -19.95
N PHE A 264 -9.39 -17.47 -19.40
CA PHE A 264 -10.69 -17.10 -19.97
C PHE A 264 -10.50 -16.10 -21.11
N ASN A 265 -11.02 -16.41 -22.26
CA ASN A 265 -11.05 -15.51 -23.42
C ASN A 265 -12.36 -14.73 -23.39
N ASN A 266 -12.27 -13.41 -23.19
CA ASN A 266 -13.45 -12.54 -23.13
C ASN A 266 -14.20 -12.43 -24.45
N ASP A 267 -13.51 -12.59 -25.60
CA ASP A 267 -14.12 -12.46 -26.93
C ASP A 267 -14.95 -13.69 -27.29
N THR A 268 -14.44 -14.89 -27.00
CA THR A 268 -15.13 -16.16 -27.28
C THR A 268 -15.96 -16.69 -26.15
N GLN A 269 -15.85 -16.06 -24.93
CA GLN A 269 -16.49 -16.53 -23.69
C GLN A 269 -16.12 -17.98 -23.31
N GLU A 270 -14.92 -18.42 -23.68
CA GLU A 270 -14.46 -19.78 -23.47
C GLU A 270 -13.13 -19.83 -22.71
N TRP A 271 -12.94 -20.93 -21.97
CA TRP A 271 -11.67 -21.25 -21.33
C TRP A 271 -10.71 -21.90 -22.31
N LYS A 272 -9.51 -21.34 -22.51
CA LYS A 272 -8.47 -21.87 -23.39
C LYS A 272 -7.26 -22.34 -22.58
N LYS A 273 -6.74 -23.52 -22.92
CA LYS A 273 -5.54 -24.07 -22.31
C LYS A 273 -4.33 -23.18 -22.65
N VAL A 274 -3.58 -22.82 -21.61
CA VAL A 274 -2.33 -22.06 -21.70
C VAL A 274 -1.17 -23.02 -21.39
N PRO A 275 -0.20 -23.22 -22.29
CA PRO A 275 0.94 -24.06 -21.99
C PRO A 275 1.78 -23.42 -20.87
N ILE A 276 2.17 -24.22 -19.89
CA ILE A 276 3.09 -23.80 -18.83
C ILE A 276 4.50 -24.05 -19.33
N PHE A 277 5.24 -22.98 -19.65
CA PHE A 277 6.61 -23.08 -20.10
C PHE A 277 7.60 -22.99 -18.94
N PRO A 278 8.79 -23.65 -19.02
CA PRO A 278 9.79 -23.59 -17.96
C PRO A 278 10.27 -22.19 -17.57
N HIS A 279 10.17 -21.22 -18.48
CA HIS A 279 10.51 -19.83 -18.16
C HIS A 279 9.44 -19.12 -17.30
N MET A 280 8.20 -19.60 -17.30
CA MET A 280 7.09 -19.03 -16.52
C MET A 280 7.15 -19.43 -15.05
N THR A 281 7.74 -20.58 -14.73
CA THR A 281 7.76 -21.14 -13.38
C THR A 281 9.17 -21.22 -12.81
N ALA A 282 9.27 -21.22 -11.50
CA ALA A 282 10.49 -21.46 -10.75
C ALA A 282 10.59 -22.93 -10.26
N THR A 283 9.53 -23.71 -10.47
CA THR A 283 9.43 -25.14 -10.12
C THR A 283 9.25 -25.96 -11.39
N GLU A 284 9.53 -27.25 -11.32
CA GLU A 284 9.25 -28.20 -12.40
C GLU A 284 7.76 -28.46 -12.55
N GLU A 285 7.32 -28.89 -13.73
CA GLU A 285 5.89 -29.14 -14.05
C GLU A 285 5.26 -30.27 -13.23
N ASN A 286 6.08 -31.21 -12.73
CA ASN A 286 5.65 -32.35 -11.91
C ASN A 286 5.90 -32.14 -10.41
N ALA A 287 6.29 -30.94 -10.00
CA ALA A 287 6.51 -30.64 -8.59
C ALA A 287 5.18 -30.61 -7.81
N THR A 288 5.25 -30.91 -6.52
CA THR A 288 4.09 -30.81 -5.61
C THR A 288 3.56 -29.36 -5.47
N ASN A 289 4.42 -28.39 -5.73
CA ASN A 289 4.08 -26.96 -5.65
C ASN A 289 4.42 -26.29 -6.97
N ILE A 290 3.60 -25.33 -7.37
CA ILE A 290 3.89 -24.52 -8.54
C ILE A 290 4.15 -23.06 -8.14
N ILE A 291 5.18 -22.45 -8.71
CA ILE A 291 5.58 -21.09 -8.43
C ILE A 291 5.73 -20.35 -9.76
N PHE A 292 4.79 -19.46 -10.05
CA PHE A 292 4.90 -18.57 -11.20
C PHE A 292 5.84 -17.41 -10.90
N LYS A 293 6.73 -17.10 -11.85
CA LYS A 293 7.62 -15.93 -11.79
C LYS A 293 6.84 -14.64 -11.99
N PRO A 294 7.36 -13.49 -11.50
CA PRO A 294 6.79 -12.19 -11.81
C PRO A 294 6.60 -11.99 -13.32
N ASN A 295 5.50 -11.38 -13.72
CA ASN A 295 5.15 -11.05 -15.11
C ASN A 295 5.05 -12.26 -16.06
N SER A 296 4.88 -13.46 -15.54
CA SER A 296 4.66 -14.67 -16.37
C SER A 296 3.19 -14.89 -16.76
N LEU A 297 2.27 -14.23 -16.07
CA LEU A 297 0.84 -14.23 -16.35
C LEU A 297 0.43 -12.90 -17.00
N ILE A 298 -0.55 -12.95 -17.90
CA ILE A 298 -1.09 -11.76 -18.55
C ILE A 298 -1.97 -11.00 -17.56
N SER A 299 -1.80 -9.69 -17.49
CA SER A 299 -2.63 -8.81 -16.67
C SER A 299 -4.08 -8.75 -17.18
N ASN A 300 -5.01 -8.39 -16.28
CA ASN A 300 -6.45 -8.24 -16.56
C ASN A 300 -7.09 -9.51 -17.20
N SER A 301 -6.68 -10.67 -16.71
CA SER A 301 -7.11 -11.97 -17.23
C SER A 301 -7.62 -12.86 -16.10
N LYS A 302 -8.54 -13.78 -16.41
CA LYS A 302 -9.00 -14.82 -15.48
C LYS A 302 -8.30 -16.13 -15.80
N TYR A 303 -7.91 -16.84 -14.76
CA TYR A 303 -7.21 -18.11 -14.85
C TYR A 303 -7.84 -19.19 -13.99
N LYS A 304 -7.71 -20.43 -14.45
CA LYS A 304 -7.91 -21.65 -13.68
C LYS A 304 -6.62 -22.44 -13.69
N LEU A 305 -6.07 -22.65 -12.51
CA LEU A 305 -4.93 -23.53 -12.29
C LEU A 305 -5.43 -24.85 -11.75
N SER A 306 -5.24 -25.92 -12.48
CA SER A 306 -5.69 -27.25 -12.09
C SER A 306 -4.51 -28.17 -11.83
N LEU A 307 -4.68 -29.06 -10.87
CA LEU A 307 -3.75 -30.14 -10.54
C LEU A 307 -4.49 -31.48 -10.62
N VAL A 308 -3.91 -32.40 -11.37
CA VAL A 308 -4.26 -33.83 -11.32
C VAL A 308 -3.14 -34.58 -10.61
N ILE A 309 -3.51 -35.34 -9.58
CA ILE A 309 -2.61 -36.26 -8.89
C ILE A 309 -2.97 -37.68 -9.28
N ILE A 310 -2.06 -38.39 -9.90
CA ILE A 310 -2.26 -39.78 -10.33
C ILE A 310 -1.53 -40.69 -9.36
N SER A 311 -2.28 -41.51 -8.61
CA SER A 311 -1.70 -42.49 -7.68
C SER A 311 -0.96 -43.61 -8.44
N LYS A 312 -0.16 -44.43 -7.72
CA LYS A 312 0.50 -45.60 -8.30
C LYS A 312 -0.48 -46.65 -8.84
N GLU A 313 -1.67 -46.71 -8.28
CA GLU A 313 -2.74 -47.61 -8.67
C GLU A 313 -3.56 -47.05 -9.86
N GLY A 314 -3.25 -45.81 -10.34
CA GLY A 314 -3.92 -45.19 -11.46
C GLY A 314 -5.18 -44.38 -11.07
N TRP A 315 -5.46 -44.18 -9.79
CA TRP A 315 -6.55 -43.30 -9.35
C TRP A 315 -6.18 -41.84 -9.52
N GLU A 316 -7.13 -41.05 -10.01
CA GLU A 316 -6.93 -39.63 -10.30
C GLU A 316 -7.67 -38.76 -9.27
N GLY A 317 -6.91 -37.88 -8.58
CA GLY A 317 -7.44 -36.80 -7.78
C GLY A 317 -7.35 -35.48 -8.55
N TYR A 318 -8.31 -34.60 -8.35
CA TYR A 318 -8.40 -33.31 -9.02
C TYR A 318 -8.63 -32.16 -8.04
N GLY A 319 -7.91 -31.06 -8.26
CA GLY A 319 -8.14 -29.77 -7.60
C GLY A 319 -7.92 -28.59 -8.57
N GLU A 320 -8.74 -27.56 -8.44
CA GLU A 320 -8.69 -26.36 -9.26
C GLU A 320 -8.76 -25.11 -8.40
N LEU A 321 -7.96 -24.12 -8.75
CA LEU A 321 -7.97 -22.77 -8.15
C LEU A 321 -8.28 -21.75 -9.24
N GLU A 322 -9.39 -21.03 -9.09
CA GLU A 322 -9.76 -19.92 -9.98
C GLU A 322 -9.28 -18.59 -9.37
N PHE A 323 -8.62 -17.76 -10.17
CA PHE A 323 -8.15 -16.44 -9.79
C PHE A 323 -8.13 -15.49 -10.99
N ALA A 324 -8.03 -14.20 -10.72
CA ALA A 324 -7.85 -13.18 -11.75
C ALA A 324 -6.56 -12.39 -11.52
N THR A 325 -5.98 -11.86 -12.58
CA THR A 325 -4.89 -10.90 -12.52
C THR A 325 -5.41 -9.48 -12.66
N ALA A 326 -4.90 -8.57 -11.85
CA ALA A 326 -5.23 -7.15 -11.95
C ALA A 326 -4.68 -6.55 -13.25
N GLY A 327 -5.44 -5.64 -13.82
CA GLY A 327 -4.93 -4.71 -14.82
C GLY A 327 -4.09 -3.60 -14.18
N SER A 328 -3.40 -2.83 -15.01
CA SER A 328 -2.74 -1.61 -14.57
C SER A 328 -3.69 -0.40 -14.63
N PRO A 329 -3.47 0.63 -13.82
CA PRO A 329 -4.13 1.91 -14.00
C PRO A 329 -3.96 2.42 -15.44
N HIS A 330 -4.99 3.06 -15.98
CA HIS A 330 -5.01 3.45 -17.40
C HIS A 330 -5.84 4.70 -17.65
N GLY A 331 -5.68 5.27 -18.86
CA GLY A 331 -6.51 6.36 -19.39
C GLY A 331 -6.14 7.75 -18.92
N GLY A 332 -5.21 7.88 -17.96
CA GLY A 332 -4.78 9.14 -17.41
C GLY A 332 -3.47 9.67 -18.01
N SER A 333 -3.06 10.83 -17.52
CA SER A 333 -1.78 11.45 -17.81
C SER A 333 -1.34 12.31 -16.61
N CYS A 334 -0.03 12.61 -16.54
CA CYS A 334 0.53 13.45 -15.51
C CYS A 334 1.31 14.62 -16.13
N LYS A 335 1.29 15.78 -15.48
CA LYS A 335 2.03 16.96 -15.94
C LYS A 335 2.61 17.77 -14.77
N ALA A 336 3.63 18.55 -15.04
CA ALA A 336 4.07 19.61 -14.17
C ALA A 336 3.20 20.86 -14.38
N LEU A 337 2.78 21.51 -13.31
CA LEU A 337 2.09 22.82 -13.38
C LEU A 337 3.08 23.94 -13.68
N THR A 338 4.32 23.79 -13.20
CA THR A 338 5.47 24.64 -13.52
C THR A 338 6.48 23.80 -14.28
N VAL A 339 6.84 24.17 -15.50
CA VAL A 339 7.72 23.37 -16.38
C VAL A 339 9.17 23.87 -16.40
N GLU A 340 9.40 25.13 -16.01
CA GLU A 340 10.72 25.75 -15.95
C GLU A 340 10.89 26.50 -14.64
N GLY A 341 12.09 26.52 -14.10
CA GLY A 341 12.37 27.21 -12.85
C GLY A 341 13.84 27.30 -12.50
N ILE A 342 14.09 27.88 -11.34
CA ILE A 342 15.40 28.08 -10.76
C ILE A 342 15.58 27.10 -9.59
N ALA A 343 16.71 26.41 -9.58
CA ALA A 343 17.03 25.43 -8.55
C ALA A 343 16.87 26.02 -7.14
N LEU A 344 16.18 25.26 -6.25
CA LEU A 344 15.93 25.60 -4.84
C LEU A 344 15.15 26.91 -4.60
N SER A 345 14.72 27.59 -5.65
CA SER A 345 13.96 28.85 -5.57
C SER A 345 12.54 28.67 -6.09
N THR A 346 12.36 27.88 -7.15
CA THR A 346 11.06 27.65 -7.75
C THR A 346 10.43 26.38 -7.16
N GLN A 347 9.18 26.50 -6.73
CA GLN A 347 8.37 25.34 -6.31
C GLN A 347 7.70 24.70 -7.51
N PHE A 348 7.85 23.39 -7.62
CA PHE A 348 7.20 22.57 -8.63
C PHE A 348 6.04 21.80 -8.00
N VAL A 349 4.96 21.71 -8.75
CA VAL A 349 3.79 20.88 -8.40
C VAL A 349 3.49 20.00 -9.60
N PHE A 350 3.36 18.71 -9.34
CA PHE A 350 2.98 17.69 -10.33
C PHE A 350 1.54 17.27 -10.10
N GLU A 351 0.80 17.07 -11.17
CA GLU A 351 -0.61 16.69 -11.08
C GLU A 351 -0.97 15.66 -12.14
N CYS A 352 -1.67 14.63 -11.72
CA CYS A 352 -2.16 13.53 -12.55
C CYS A 352 -3.67 13.62 -12.73
N PHE A 353 -4.19 13.29 -13.91
CA PHE A 353 -5.58 13.43 -14.30
C PHE A 353 -6.10 12.14 -14.91
N ASP A 354 -7.39 11.87 -14.74
CA ASP A 354 -8.18 10.87 -15.46
C ASP A 354 -7.72 9.41 -15.31
N TRP A 355 -6.83 9.11 -14.37
CA TRP A 355 -6.40 7.75 -14.09
C TRP A 355 -7.55 6.90 -13.54
N GLN A 356 -7.79 5.74 -14.17
CA GLN A 356 -8.85 4.82 -13.83
C GLN A 356 -8.31 3.42 -13.55
N ASP A 357 -8.89 2.74 -12.55
CA ASP A 357 -8.68 1.32 -12.26
C ASP A 357 -9.87 0.77 -11.49
N LYS A 358 -10.17 -0.51 -11.65
CA LYS A 358 -11.21 -1.21 -10.87
C LYS A 358 -10.80 -1.46 -9.43
N ASN A 359 -9.49 -1.54 -9.18
CA ASN A 359 -8.89 -1.86 -7.89
C ASN A 359 -8.49 -0.57 -7.15
N GLN A 360 -9.46 0.24 -6.80
CA GLN A 360 -9.26 1.48 -6.02
C GLN A 360 -8.88 1.19 -4.55
N PRO A 361 -8.17 2.11 -3.86
CA PRO A 361 -7.71 3.42 -4.33
C PRO A 361 -6.43 3.35 -5.16
N LEU A 362 -6.17 4.41 -5.93
CA LEU A 362 -4.87 4.64 -6.56
C LEU A 362 -3.92 5.34 -5.57
N GLU A 363 -2.64 5.03 -5.70
CA GLU A 363 -1.54 5.70 -5.00
C GLU A 363 -0.59 6.28 -6.04
N TYR A 364 -0.09 7.49 -5.79
CA TYR A 364 0.78 8.26 -6.68
C TYR A 364 2.13 8.47 -5.99
N GLU A 365 3.21 8.14 -6.68
CA GLU A 365 4.57 8.37 -6.23
C GLU A 365 5.28 9.20 -7.29
N PHE A 366 5.81 10.35 -6.88
CA PHE A 366 6.64 11.22 -7.69
C PHE A 366 8.08 11.07 -7.22
N SER A 367 8.98 10.71 -8.10
CA SER A 367 10.38 10.48 -7.77
C SER A 367 11.33 11.06 -8.81
N SER A 368 12.55 11.38 -8.41
CA SER A 368 13.64 11.81 -9.29
C SER A 368 14.94 11.17 -8.83
N ARG A 369 15.70 10.61 -9.74
CA ARG A 369 16.99 9.95 -9.45
C ARG A 369 16.93 8.96 -8.28
N ASP A 370 15.88 8.15 -8.22
CA ASP A 370 15.60 7.18 -7.16
C ASP A 370 15.24 7.78 -5.78
N GLU A 371 15.09 9.10 -5.69
CA GLU A 371 14.59 9.78 -4.49
C GLU A 371 13.08 10.02 -4.61
N VAL A 372 12.30 9.60 -3.61
CA VAL A 372 10.86 9.85 -3.56
C VAL A 372 10.64 11.29 -3.11
N LEU A 373 10.00 12.07 -3.97
CA LEU A 373 9.71 13.50 -3.75
C LEU A 373 8.34 13.69 -3.07
N SER A 374 7.36 12.89 -3.49
CA SER A 374 6.01 12.91 -2.92
C SER A 374 5.37 11.54 -3.10
N TYR A 375 4.61 11.09 -2.09
CA TYR A 375 3.88 9.84 -2.13
C TYR A 375 2.53 10.00 -1.40
N GLY A 376 1.47 9.53 -2.00
CA GLY A 376 0.14 9.57 -1.38
C GLY A 376 -0.97 9.12 -2.31
N ARG A 377 -2.21 9.38 -1.91
CA ARG A 377 -3.41 9.11 -2.72
C ARG A 377 -3.92 10.34 -3.48
N SER A 378 -3.39 11.50 -3.13
CA SER A 378 -3.63 12.70 -3.90
C SER A 378 -3.00 12.56 -5.28
N PRO A 379 -3.71 12.80 -6.37
CA PRO A 379 -3.13 12.85 -7.70
C PRO A 379 -2.23 14.07 -7.92
N LYS A 380 -2.12 14.94 -6.91
CA LYS A 380 -1.33 16.17 -6.92
C LYS A 380 -0.26 16.09 -5.84
N SER A 381 0.97 16.40 -6.21
CA SER A 381 2.09 16.46 -5.27
C SER A 381 1.97 17.69 -4.36
N VAL A 382 2.62 17.64 -3.20
CA VAL A 382 2.95 18.85 -2.45
C VAL A 382 3.89 19.74 -3.26
N PRO A 383 3.97 21.07 -3.00
CA PRO A 383 4.98 21.93 -3.60
C PRO A 383 6.40 21.46 -3.22
N ILE A 384 7.27 21.25 -4.21
CA ILE A 384 8.58 20.64 -4.04
C ILE A 384 9.65 21.56 -4.65
N PHE A 385 10.74 21.78 -3.93
CA PHE A 385 11.94 22.37 -4.49
C PHE A 385 12.79 21.27 -5.11
N LEU A 386 13.14 21.45 -6.37
CA LEU A 386 13.96 20.49 -7.09
C LEU A 386 15.42 20.94 -7.17
N PRO A 387 16.35 19.99 -7.29
CA PRO A 387 17.73 20.26 -7.62
C PRO A 387 17.91 20.75 -9.07
N ALA A 388 19.05 21.32 -9.38
CA ALA A 388 19.37 21.67 -10.76
C ALA A 388 19.48 20.45 -11.67
N GLY A 389 19.02 20.58 -12.89
CA GLY A 389 19.29 19.63 -13.95
C GLY A 389 20.77 19.63 -14.36
N SER A 390 21.18 18.57 -15.05
CA SER A 390 22.55 18.50 -15.60
C SER A 390 22.74 19.53 -16.74
N PRO A 391 23.83 20.31 -16.75
CA PRO A 391 24.14 21.20 -17.89
C PRO A 391 24.26 20.43 -19.21
N ASN A 392 24.70 19.18 -19.17
CA ASN A 392 24.85 18.34 -20.35
C ASN A 392 23.49 17.94 -20.97
N ASP A 393 22.44 17.95 -20.15
CA ASP A 393 21.06 17.62 -20.54
C ASP A 393 20.18 18.89 -20.64
N ASN A 394 20.81 20.05 -20.92
CA ASN A 394 20.13 21.36 -21.02
C ASN A 394 19.31 21.70 -19.76
N TYR A 395 19.81 21.28 -18.58
CA TYR A 395 19.14 21.44 -17.27
C TYR A 395 17.80 20.73 -17.15
N GLU A 396 17.53 19.75 -18.01
CA GLU A 396 16.35 18.91 -17.87
C GLU A 396 16.48 17.94 -16.70
N LEU A 397 15.38 17.82 -15.95
CA LEU A 397 15.21 16.87 -14.86
C LEU A 397 14.01 15.99 -15.14
N LEU A 398 14.23 14.69 -15.14
CA LEU A 398 13.17 13.72 -15.33
C LEU A 398 12.53 13.35 -14.00
N ILE A 399 11.23 13.57 -13.91
CA ILE A 399 10.39 13.15 -12.79
C ILE A 399 9.64 11.89 -13.21
N LYS A 400 9.92 10.81 -12.54
CA LYS A 400 9.22 9.55 -12.69
C LYS A 400 7.97 9.58 -11.83
N VAL A 401 6.83 9.29 -12.43
CA VAL A 401 5.55 9.18 -11.74
C VAL A 401 5.11 7.73 -11.78
N THR A 402 4.93 7.12 -10.61
CA THR A 402 4.43 5.75 -10.49
C THR A 402 3.00 5.80 -9.95
N ILE A 403 2.04 5.31 -10.73
CA ILE A 403 0.63 5.22 -10.34
C ILE A 403 0.33 3.76 -10.03
N LYS A 404 -0.06 3.48 -8.79
CA LYS A 404 -0.24 2.13 -8.26
C LYS A 404 -1.67 1.90 -7.78
N ASN A 405 -2.27 0.78 -8.14
CA ASN A 405 -3.59 0.39 -7.64
C ASN A 405 -3.53 -0.36 -6.29
N ALA A 406 -4.68 -0.62 -5.70
CA ALA A 406 -4.79 -1.28 -4.38
C ALA A 406 -4.26 -2.73 -4.35
N VAL A 407 -4.09 -3.38 -5.50
CA VAL A 407 -3.52 -4.73 -5.63
C VAL A 407 -1.99 -4.67 -5.78
N GLY A 408 -1.43 -3.49 -6.04
CA GLY A 408 -0.01 -3.27 -6.19
C GLY A 408 0.49 -3.28 -7.64
N VAL A 409 -0.40 -3.33 -8.62
CA VAL A 409 -0.01 -3.15 -10.03
C VAL A 409 0.22 -1.69 -10.31
N ALA A 410 1.35 -1.37 -10.92
CA ALA A 410 1.77 -0.01 -11.20
C ALA A 410 1.95 0.24 -12.70
N VAL A 411 1.81 1.50 -13.07
CA VAL A 411 2.23 2.06 -14.36
C VAL A 411 3.14 3.25 -14.09
N GLU A 412 4.10 3.46 -14.96
CA GLU A 412 5.07 4.53 -14.83
C GLU A 412 4.94 5.52 -15.99
N GLU A 413 4.96 6.81 -15.65
CA GLU A 413 5.06 7.91 -16.59
C GLU A 413 6.28 8.78 -16.26
N ALA A 414 6.72 9.57 -17.21
CA ALA A 414 7.85 10.48 -17.05
C ALA A 414 7.44 11.89 -17.43
N ILE A 415 7.76 12.84 -16.57
CA ILE A 415 7.56 14.28 -16.80
C ILE A 415 8.93 14.93 -16.85
N SER A 416 9.22 15.70 -17.91
CA SER A 416 10.43 16.53 -17.98
C SER A 416 10.14 17.93 -17.49
N VAL A 417 11.01 18.45 -16.62
CA VAL A 417 11.01 19.85 -16.19
C VAL A 417 12.40 20.41 -16.35
N LYS A 418 12.50 21.70 -16.69
CA LYS A 418 13.77 22.39 -16.86
C LYS A 418 14.08 23.19 -15.60
N GLN A 419 15.25 22.93 -15.02
CA GLN A 419 15.68 23.60 -13.80
C GLN A 419 17.10 24.16 -13.94
N GLU A 420 17.16 25.46 -14.16
CA GLU A 420 18.41 26.16 -14.33
C GLU A 420 19.12 26.42 -12.99
N LEU A 421 20.43 26.36 -13.01
CA LEU A 421 21.24 26.88 -11.91
C LEU A 421 21.10 28.41 -11.87
N VAL A 422 20.87 28.95 -10.67
CA VAL A 422 21.30 30.33 -10.44
C VAL A 422 22.83 30.31 -10.49
N GLU A 423 23.45 31.13 -11.31
CA GLU A 423 24.82 31.58 -11.05
C GLU A 423 24.79 32.33 -9.71
N MET A 424 24.85 31.60 -8.63
CA MET A 424 25.22 32.22 -7.37
C MET A 424 26.70 32.51 -7.50
N SER A 425 27.04 33.74 -7.86
CA SER A 425 28.24 34.32 -7.33
C SER A 425 28.11 34.23 -5.83
N ILE A 426 28.76 33.23 -5.20
CA ILE A 426 28.84 33.16 -3.75
C ILE A 426 29.55 34.48 -3.38
N PRO A 427 28.83 35.45 -2.80
CA PRO A 427 29.52 36.68 -2.39
C PRO A 427 30.56 36.20 -1.37
N LEU A 428 31.76 36.74 -1.47
CA LEU A 428 32.85 36.54 -0.49
C LEU A 428 32.40 36.80 0.98
N ASN A 429 31.27 37.42 1.18
CA ASN A 429 30.63 37.79 2.46
C ASN A 429 29.78 36.69 3.10
N ILE A 430 29.70 35.45 2.58
CA ILE A 430 28.99 34.38 3.29
C ILE A 430 29.54 34.19 4.70
N VAL A 431 30.86 34.35 4.87
CA VAL A 431 31.51 34.31 6.18
C VAL A 431 31.04 35.45 7.08
N GLU A 432 30.92 36.68 6.53
CA GLU A 432 30.41 37.85 7.26
C GLU A 432 28.91 37.70 7.60
N GLU A 433 28.09 37.19 6.68
CA GLU A 433 26.68 36.93 6.93
C GLU A 433 26.48 35.85 8.00
N PHE A 434 27.31 34.81 8.06
CA PHE A 434 27.24 33.81 9.14
C PHE A 434 27.68 34.38 10.48
N ALA A 435 28.64 35.30 10.49
CA ALA A 435 29.08 35.95 11.73
C ALA A 435 28.02 36.90 12.33
N GLU A 436 27.11 37.45 11.51
CA GLU A 436 26.01 38.30 11.96
C GLU A 436 24.78 37.53 12.45
N ILE A 437 24.65 36.23 12.14
CA ILE A 437 23.46 35.41 12.53
C ILE A 437 23.56 35.00 13.98
N LYS A 438 22.80 35.68 14.84
CA LYS A 438 22.74 35.42 16.28
C LYS A 438 21.68 34.37 16.67
N SER A 439 20.84 33.88 15.75
CA SER A 439 19.79 32.91 16.05
C SER A 439 20.08 31.54 15.48
N LYS A 440 19.83 30.52 16.29
CA LYS A 440 20.03 29.09 15.96
C LYS A 440 19.17 28.64 14.75
N GLU A 441 17.95 29.16 14.68
CA GLU A 441 16.98 28.82 13.64
C GLU A 441 17.39 29.36 12.27
N ALA A 442 17.94 30.58 12.24
CA ALA A 442 18.42 31.19 11.00
C ALA A 442 19.69 30.48 10.48
N ILE A 443 20.57 30.01 11.36
CA ILE A 443 21.72 29.18 10.99
C ILE A 443 21.24 27.85 10.38
N GLN A 444 20.27 27.19 11.00
CA GLN A 444 19.73 25.91 10.53
C GLN A 444 19.09 26.04 9.13
N LEU A 445 18.33 27.10 8.89
CA LEU A 445 17.69 27.34 7.59
C LEU A 445 18.72 27.61 6.48
N LYS A 446 19.75 28.46 6.75
CA LYS A 446 20.82 28.73 5.79
C LYS A 446 21.70 27.50 5.55
N CYS A 447 22.01 26.71 6.60
CA CYS A 447 22.74 25.46 6.46
C CYS A 447 21.97 24.44 5.61
N THR A 448 20.66 24.34 5.75
CA THR A 448 19.84 23.44 4.92
C THR A 448 19.89 23.86 3.44
N LYS A 449 19.72 25.14 3.14
CA LYS A 449 19.82 25.66 1.76
C LYS A 449 21.21 25.45 1.16
N LEU A 450 22.27 25.72 1.93
CA LEU A 450 23.66 25.53 1.50
C LEU A 450 23.97 24.02 1.27
N PHE A 451 23.49 23.16 2.14
CA PHE A 451 23.68 21.71 2.03
C PHE A 451 23.05 21.13 0.76
N ILE A 452 21.84 21.55 0.40
CA ILE A 452 21.19 21.12 -0.83
C ILE A 452 21.99 21.61 -2.05
N CYS A 453 22.49 22.84 -2.05
CA CYS A 453 23.36 23.35 -3.11
C CYS A 453 24.69 22.58 -3.22
N ILE A 454 25.33 22.23 -2.08
CA ILE A 454 26.62 21.53 -2.07
C ILE A 454 26.47 20.07 -2.53
N ARG A 455 25.40 19.39 -2.19
CA ARG A 455 25.17 18.00 -2.59
C ARG A 455 25.14 17.84 -4.11
N GLU A 456 24.71 18.86 -4.83
CA GLU A 456 24.56 18.82 -6.28
C GLU A 456 25.79 19.34 -7.06
N TRP A 457 26.62 20.11 -6.39
CA TRP A 457 27.90 20.62 -6.94
C TRP A 457 29.06 19.63 -6.82
N TYR A 458 28.77 18.37 -6.50
CA TYR A 458 29.75 17.38 -6.09
C TYR A 458 30.88 17.11 -7.10
N ASP A 459 30.70 17.43 -8.37
CA ASP A 459 31.67 17.03 -9.41
C ASP A 459 32.62 18.15 -9.95
N VAL A 460 32.33 19.42 -9.73
CA VAL A 460 33.11 20.46 -10.43
C VAL A 460 33.78 21.52 -9.53
N GLU A 461 33.24 21.92 -8.38
CA GLU A 461 33.81 23.00 -7.55
C GLU A 461 33.95 22.70 -6.05
N PHE A 462 33.88 21.45 -5.65
CA PHE A 462 33.97 21.02 -4.25
C PHE A 462 35.22 21.60 -3.51
N SER A 463 36.34 21.78 -4.18
CA SER A 463 37.55 22.31 -3.56
C SER A 463 37.44 23.77 -3.10
N ARG A 464 36.69 24.60 -3.82
CA ARG A 464 36.48 26.04 -3.48
C ARG A 464 35.47 26.19 -2.34
N VAL A 465 34.35 25.44 -2.43
CA VAL A 465 33.31 25.46 -1.38
C VAL A 465 33.86 24.89 -0.09
N ARG A 466 34.66 23.82 -0.15
CA ARG A 466 35.33 23.22 1.00
C ARG A 466 36.29 24.21 1.67
N LYS A 467 37.07 24.93 0.91
CA LYS A 467 38.00 25.94 1.45
C LYS A 467 37.25 27.07 2.18
N ALA A 468 36.16 27.58 1.57
CA ALA A 468 35.35 28.63 2.19
C ALA A 468 34.65 28.15 3.49
N LEU A 469 34.21 26.86 3.52
CA LEU A 469 33.63 26.25 4.71
C LEU A 469 34.68 26.01 5.82
N ASP A 470 35.87 25.55 5.45
CA ASP A 470 36.99 25.35 6.38
C ASP A 470 37.44 26.70 7.00
N GLU A 471 37.44 27.77 6.23
CA GLU A 471 37.71 29.13 6.69
C GLU A 471 36.60 29.66 7.60
N ALA A 472 35.32 29.38 7.31
CA ALA A 472 34.18 29.74 8.16
C ALA A 472 34.17 28.97 9.47
N LEU A 473 34.52 27.68 9.46
CA LEU A 473 34.67 26.85 10.64
C LEU A 473 35.86 27.26 11.50
N ALA A 474 36.97 27.66 10.90
CA ALA A 474 38.12 28.18 11.63
C ALA A 474 37.75 29.47 12.37
N HIS A 475 36.97 30.35 11.74
CA HIS A 475 36.51 31.61 12.35
C HIS A 475 35.48 31.38 13.46
N LEU A 476 34.60 30.39 13.33
CA LEU A 476 33.68 29.96 14.39
C LEU A 476 34.41 29.36 15.62
N ASN A 477 35.56 28.74 15.40
CA ASN A 477 36.39 28.20 16.48
C ASN A 477 37.24 29.29 17.20
N GLU A 478 37.40 30.47 16.60
CA GLU A 478 38.08 31.63 17.21
C GLU A 478 37.12 32.49 18.06
N LEU A 479 35.81 32.38 17.85
CA LEU A 479 34.81 33.03 18.69
C LEU A 479 34.74 32.27 20.02
N SER A 480 35.09 32.94 21.09
CA SER A 480 35.26 32.50 22.50
C SER A 480 34.54 31.20 22.93
N GLY A 481 35.32 30.34 23.61
CA GLY A 481 35.08 28.91 23.88
C GLY A 481 33.76 28.45 24.49
N GLU A 482 32.95 29.32 25.10
CA GLU A 482 31.68 28.91 25.72
C GLU A 482 30.51 28.87 24.67
N ASP A 483 30.48 29.82 23.78
CA ASP A 483 29.44 29.88 22.73
C ASP A 483 29.67 28.85 21.63
N ALA A 484 30.93 28.55 21.32
CA ALA A 484 31.28 27.49 20.38
C ALA A 484 30.99 26.09 20.95
N GLN A 485 31.24 25.87 22.26
CA GLN A 485 30.93 24.62 22.94
C GLN A 485 29.42 24.38 23.05
N ALA A 486 28.63 25.43 23.27
CA ALA A 486 27.17 25.38 23.26
C ALA A 486 26.62 25.06 21.86
N ALA A 487 27.19 25.63 20.80
CA ALA A 487 26.82 25.33 19.41
C ALA A 487 27.19 23.88 19.01
N ILE A 488 28.30 23.35 19.52
CA ILE A 488 28.75 21.97 19.25
C ILE A 488 28.01 20.96 20.12
N SER A 489 27.70 21.24 21.38
CA SER A 489 27.00 20.32 22.29
C SER A 489 25.51 20.17 21.96
N VAL A 490 24.89 21.16 21.35
CA VAL A 490 23.51 21.09 20.85
C VAL A 490 23.45 20.33 19.51
N GLY A 491 24.57 20.21 18.80
CA GLY A 491 24.72 19.38 17.59
C GLY A 491 24.55 17.89 17.85
N ASP A 492 24.71 17.42 19.11
CA ASP A 492 24.69 15.98 19.42
C ASP A 492 23.28 15.37 19.56
N GLN A 493 22.23 16.17 19.54
CA GLN A 493 20.87 15.62 19.66
C GLN A 493 19.86 16.00 18.57
N ARG A 494 20.05 17.03 17.73
CA ARG A 494 19.09 17.40 16.67
C ARG A 494 19.63 18.22 15.47
N LEU A 495 20.93 18.38 15.30
CA LEU A 495 21.56 19.01 14.13
C LEU A 495 22.54 18.04 13.43
N PRO A 496 22.12 16.85 13.01
CA PRO A 496 23.06 15.83 12.59
C PRO A 496 23.68 16.07 11.22
N THR A 497 23.03 16.84 10.35
CA THR A 497 23.36 16.76 8.94
C THR A 497 24.39 17.77 8.45
N CYS A 498 24.40 19.00 8.91
CA CYS A 498 25.34 20.00 8.41
C CYS A 498 26.79 19.82 8.94
N VAL A 499 26.95 19.35 10.18
CA VAL A 499 28.30 19.26 10.81
C VAL A 499 28.97 17.91 10.54
N ILE A 500 28.23 16.80 10.48
CA ILE A 500 28.78 15.44 10.33
C ILE A 500 29.38 15.18 8.95
N TRP A 501 28.86 15.80 7.90
CA TRP A 501 29.35 15.62 6.51
C TRP A 501 30.55 16.49 6.14
N ILE A 502 30.89 17.46 6.97
CA ILE A 502 32.06 18.36 6.75
C ILE A 502 33.35 17.76 7.29
N LEU A 503 33.26 16.76 8.19
CA LEU A 503 34.46 16.09 8.73
C LEU A 503 35.03 15.10 7.72
N PRO A 504 36.34 15.14 7.44
CA PRO A 504 37.00 14.19 6.55
C PRO A 504 36.87 12.76 7.12
N GLU A 505 36.78 11.77 6.21
CA GLU A 505 36.64 10.33 6.55
C GLU A 505 37.68 9.77 7.54
N SER A 506 38.80 10.47 7.74
CA SER A 506 39.88 10.09 8.66
C SER A 506 39.52 10.21 10.17
N LYS A 507 38.33 10.70 10.54
CA LYS A 507 37.87 10.81 11.92
C LYS A 507 36.58 10.02 12.22
N ARG A 508 36.23 9.05 11.38
CA ARG A 508 35.27 8.00 11.73
C ARG A 508 36.02 6.83 12.36
N ASN A 509 36.19 6.86 13.66
CA ASN A 509 36.44 5.70 14.52
C ASN A 509 35.71 5.94 15.84
#